data_6ed795f4067ce3893e2ce7e01bc811a4
#
_entry.id   6ed795f4067ce3893e2ce7e01bc811a4
#
_cell.length_a   1.000
_cell.length_b   1.000
_cell.length_c   1.000
_cell.angle_alpha   90.00
_cell.angle_beta   90.00
_cell.angle_gamma   90.00
#
_symmetry.space_group_name_H-M   'P 1'
#
loop_
_entity.id
_entity.type
_entity.pdbx_description
1 polymer ?
#
loop_
_entity_poly.entity_id
_entity_poly.type
_entity_poly.pdbx_seq_one_letter_code
_entity_poly.pdbx_strand_id
1 'polypeptide(L)'
;MLEEREILDKESIIIAIERLCYQLIEAHNTFENTVLIGVQPRGTYLNDRILKKLKLIIPNSKIQSGNVDISFYRDDLMRRDQPIIPQIMDIDFSLESKKVVLIDDVLFTGRSVRSAIDALMAFGRPESVELLTLI
;
A
#
# COMPACT_ATOMS: atom_id res chain seq x y z
N MET A 1 -23.38 12.27 -20.76
CA MET A 1 -23.05 12.84 -19.44
C MET A 1 -22.89 11.69 -18.45
N LEU A 2 -21.72 11.59 -17.85
CA LEU A 2 -21.47 10.58 -16.81
C LEU A 2 -22.05 11.09 -15.49
N GLU A 3 -22.94 10.33 -14.90
CA GLU A 3 -23.41 10.63 -13.56
C GLU A 3 -22.34 10.20 -12.55
N GLU A 4 -21.92 11.14 -11.72
CA GLU A 4 -21.08 10.80 -10.58
C GLU A 4 -21.93 10.06 -9.55
N ARG A 5 -21.46 8.89 -9.16
CA ARG A 5 -22.10 8.09 -8.14
C ARG A 5 -21.17 7.90 -6.97
N GLU A 6 -21.60 8.33 -5.82
CA GLU A 6 -20.87 8.10 -4.58
C GLU A 6 -20.99 6.62 -4.18
N ILE A 7 -19.85 5.92 -4.12
CA ILE A 7 -19.80 4.52 -3.73
C ILE A 7 -19.71 4.38 -2.21
N LEU A 8 -18.86 5.21 -1.58
CA LEU A 8 -18.70 5.28 -0.13
C LEU A 8 -18.77 6.72 0.32
N ASP A 9 -19.62 6.99 1.32
CA ASP A 9 -19.63 8.29 1.95
C ASP A 9 -18.51 8.41 2.99
N LYS A 10 -18.36 9.61 3.55
CA LYS A 10 -17.29 9.92 4.50
C LYS A 10 -17.36 9.04 5.76
N GLU A 11 -18.55 8.82 6.27
CA GLU A 11 -18.76 8.00 7.47
C GLU A 11 -18.43 6.53 7.20
N SER A 12 -18.86 6.01 6.06
CA SER A 12 -18.57 4.64 5.64
C SER A 12 -17.10 4.40 5.45
N ILE A 13 -16.36 5.39 4.93
CA ILE A 13 -14.90 5.30 4.79
C ILE A 13 -14.23 5.20 6.16
N ILE A 14 -14.65 6.01 7.12
CA ILE A 14 -14.10 6.00 8.49
C ILE A 14 -14.32 4.60 9.12
N ILE A 15 -15.51 4.05 8.99
CA ILE A 15 -15.83 2.73 9.50
C ILE A 15 -15.02 1.65 8.80
N ALA A 16 -14.88 1.73 7.49
CA ALA A 16 -14.11 0.78 6.70
C ALA A 16 -12.63 0.78 7.11
N ILE A 17 -12.03 1.95 7.31
CA ILE A 17 -10.65 2.08 7.75
C ILE A 17 -10.46 1.47 9.12
N GLU A 18 -11.38 1.71 10.05
CA GLU A 18 -11.32 1.12 11.38
C GLU A 18 -11.39 -0.41 11.32
N ARG A 19 -12.31 -0.94 10.54
CA ARG A 19 -12.42 -2.39 10.33
C ARG A 19 -11.15 -2.99 9.74
N LEU A 20 -10.57 -2.33 8.73
CA LEU A 20 -9.34 -2.77 8.09
C LEU A 20 -8.17 -2.77 9.08
N CYS A 21 -8.09 -1.77 9.95
CA CYS A 21 -7.07 -1.73 11.00
C CYS A 21 -7.18 -2.93 11.94
N TYR A 22 -8.38 -3.28 12.37
CA TYR A 22 -8.57 -4.45 13.22
C TYR A 22 -8.25 -5.76 12.50
N GLN A 23 -8.59 -5.86 11.22
CA GLN A 23 -8.20 -7.01 10.41
C GLN A 23 -6.67 -7.14 10.27
N LEU A 24 -5.97 -6.03 10.10
CA LEU A 24 -4.52 -6.01 10.05
C LEU A 24 -3.90 -6.46 11.37
N ILE A 25 -4.43 -5.98 12.49
CA ILE A 25 -3.96 -6.37 13.83
C ILE A 25 -4.18 -7.86 14.05
N GLU A 26 -5.33 -8.38 13.66
CA GLU A 26 -5.64 -9.80 13.77
C GLU A 26 -4.68 -10.67 12.96
N ALA A 27 -4.29 -10.22 11.76
CA ALA A 27 -3.41 -10.96 10.87
C ALA A 27 -1.92 -10.81 11.22
N HIS A 28 -1.50 -9.64 11.72
CA HIS A 28 -0.08 -9.28 11.87
C HIS A 28 0.35 -9.01 13.32
N ASN A 29 -0.56 -9.03 14.26
CA ASN A 29 -0.31 -8.87 15.70
C ASN A 29 0.44 -7.55 16.03
N THR A 30 1.74 -7.63 16.31
CA THR A 30 2.58 -6.48 16.68
C THR A 30 3.30 -5.85 15.49
N PHE A 31 3.11 -6.36 14.29
CA PHE A 31 3.76 -5.88 13.07
C PHE A 31 5.30 -5.97 13.08
N GLU A 32 5.88 -6.81 13.91
CA GLU A 32 7.34 -6.94 14.00
C GLU A 32 7.99 -7.35 12.68
N ASN A 33 7.31 -8.18 11.89
CA ASN A 33 7.80 -8.65 10.60
C ASN A 33 6.94 -8.18 9.43
N THR A 34 6.16 -7.12 9.63
CA THR A 34 5.20 -6.61 8.64
C THR A 34 5.52 -5.17 8.27
N VAL A 35 5.46 -4.87 6.99
CA VAL A 35 5.68 -3.53 6.45
C VAL A 35 4.44 -3.11 5.67
N LEU A 36 3.97 -1.89 5.91
CA LEU A 36 2.87 -1.29 5.17
C LEU A 36 3.41 -0.38 4.07
N ILE A 37 3.08 -0.65 2.83
CA ILE A 37 3.55 0.11 1.68
C ILE A 37 2.36 0.72 0.94
N GLY A 38 2.29 2.04 0.93
CA GLY A 38 1.29 2.77 0.15
C GLY A 38 1.69 2.87 -1.32
N VAL A 39 0.77 2.58 -2.22
CA VAL A 39 1.00 2.69 -3.67
C VAL A 39 0.59 4.10 -4.10
N GLN A 40 1.57 4.90 -4.54
CA GLN A 40 1.29 6.26 -5.00
C GLN A 40 0.52 6.25 -6.32
N PRO A 41 -0.32 7.26 -6.55
CA PRO A 41 -0.48 8.46 -5.71
C PRO A 41 -1.51 8.31 -4.58
N ARG A 42 -2.51 7.45 -4.72
CA ARG A 42 -3.68 7.44 -3.83
C ARG A 42 -3.53 6.55 -2.60
N GLY A 43 -2.82 5.44 -2.74
CA GLY A 43 -2.60 4.52 -1.64
C GLY A 43 -1.79 5.13 -0.50
N THR A 44 -1.00 6.16 -0.77
CA THR A 44 -0.24 6.89 0.24
C THR A 44 -1.16 7.55 1.27
N TYR A 45 -2.23 8.19 0.83
CA TYR A 45 -3.20 8.82 1.73
C TYR A 45 -3.91 7.80 2.60
N LEU A 46 -4.31 6.70 2.01
CA LEU A 46 -4.96 5.62 2.74
C LEU A 46 -4.00 5.00 3.75
N ASN A 47 -2.76 4.76 3.35
CA ASN A 47 -1.72 4.24 4.24
C ASN A 47 -1.50 5.15 5.45
N ASP A 48 -1.41 6.47 5.23
CA ASP A 48 -1.26 7.44 6.32
C ASP A 48 -2.43 7.38 7.31
N ARG A 49 -3.65 7.27 6.81
CA ARG A 49 -4.84 7.17 7.66
C ARG A 49 -4.86 5.88 8.46
N ILE A 50 -4.47 4.78 7.84
CA ILE A 50 -4.36 3.47 8.51
C ILE A 50 -3.29 3.52 9.59
N LEU A 51 -2.12 4.07 9.30
CA LEU A 51 -1.03 4.19 10.27
C LEU A 51 -1.43 5.03 11.48
N LYS A 52 -2.11 6.16 11.25
CA LYS A 52 -2.58 7.01 12.34
C LYS A 52 -3.58 6.26 13.23
N LYS A 53 -4.50 5.52 12.63
CA LYS A 53 -5.48 4.74 13.38
C LYS A 53 -4.83 3.60 14.15
N LEU A 54 -3.89 2.88 13.54
CA LEU A 54 -3.14 1.82 14.20
C LEU A 54 -2.37 2.32 15.41
N LYS A 55 -1.76 3.51 15.31
CA LYS A 55 -1.06 4.12 16.45
C LYS A 55 -1.98 4.43 17.61
N LEU A 56 -3.25 4.73 17.35
CA LEU A 56 -4.24 4.95 18.39
C LEU A 56 -4.66 3.63 19.05
N ILE A 57 -4.78 2.57 18.28
CA ILE A 57 -5.24 1.26 18.78
C ILE A 57 -4.11 0.50 19.48
N ILE A 58 -2.91 0.49 18.89
CA ILE A 58 -1.74 -0.23 19.38
C ILE A 58 -0.53 0.70 19.48
N PRO A 59 -0.53 1.65 20.45
CA PRO A 59 0.47 2.72 20.50
C PRO A 59 1.90 2.25 20.73
N ASN A 60 2.09 1.05 21.26
CA ASN A 60 3.43 0.52 21.56
C ASN A 60 4.05 -0.25 20.39
N SER A 61 3.32 -0.48 19.31
CA SER A 61 3.85 -1.18 18.15
C SER A 61 4.66 -0.23 17.27
N LYS A 62 5.81 -0.71 16.80
CA LYS A 62 6.65 -0.01 15.83
C LYS A 62 6.35 -0.58 14.45
N ILE A 63 5.61 0.17 13.64
CA ILE A 63 5.19 -0.26 12.32
C ILE A 63 6.09 0.38 11.28
N GLN A 64 6.83 -0.44 10.52
CA GLN A 64 7.60 0.04 9.37
C GLN A 64 6.66 0.33 8.21
N SER A 65 6.88 1.43 7.55
CA SER A 65 6.04 1.88 6.45
C SER A 65 6.85 2.63 5.41
N GLY A 66 6.35 2.61 4.19
CA GLY A 66 6.92 3.36 3.09
C GLY A 66 5.90 3.53 1.97
N ASN A 67 6.36 4.09 0.87
CA ASN A 67 5.54 4.31 -0.31
C ASN A 67 6.29 3.90 -1.55
N VAL A 68 5.57 3.38 -2.54
CA VAL A 68 6.11 3.05 -3.84
C VAL A 68 5.44 3.89 -4.91
N ASP A 69 6.25 4.52 -5.75
CA ASP A 69 5.75 5.28 -6.90
C ASP A 69 5.81 4.42 -8.14
N ILE A 70 4.66 4.16 -8.73
CA ILE A 70 4.51 3.35 -9.94
C ILE A 70 4.14 4.17 -11.16
N SER A 71 4.13 5.50 -11.06
CA SER A 71 3.68 6.36 -12.15
C SER A 71 4.50 6.16 -13.43
N PHE A 72 5.79 5.87 -13.31
CA PHE A 72 6.66 5.58 -14.44
C PHE A 72 6.28 4.30 -15.19
N TYR A 73 5.70 3.33 -14.50
CA TYR A 73 5.31 2.06 -15.11
C TYR A 73 4.03 2.16 -15.93
N ARG A 74 3.19 3.16 -15.66
CA ARG A 74 1.91 3.34 -16.35
C ARG A 74 2.06 4.00 -17.70
N ASP A 75 2.93 5.02 -17.79
CA ASP A 75 2.99 5.91 -18.93
C ASP A 75 4.03 5.52 -19.96
N ASP A 76 5.04 4.74 -19.58
CA ASP A 76 6.22 4.49 -20.41
C ASP A 76 6.43 3.05 -20.85
N LEU A 77 5.42 2.19 -20.71
CA LEU A 77 5.51 0.81 -21.22
C LEU A 77 5.80 0.74 -22.73
N MET A 78 5.47 1.80 -23.47
CA MET A 78 5.61 1.88 -24.92
C MET A 78 6.77 2.77 -25.41
N ARG A 79 7.46 3.46 -24.52
CA ARG A 79 8.50 4.45 -24.89
C ARG A 79 9.87 4.16 -24.30
N ARG A 80 10.20 2.90 -24.11
CA ARG A 80 11.41 2.55 -23.38
C ARG A 80 12.65 2.56 -24.24
N ASP A 81 13.42 3.61 -24.11
CA ASP A 81 14.82 3.60 -24.50
C ASP A 81 15.77 3.40 -23.31
N GLN A 82 15.25 3.44 -22.06
CA GLN A 82 16.06 3.28 -20.84
C GLN A 82 15.36 2.39 -19.82
N PRO A 83 16.12 1.63 -19.02
CA PRO A 83 15.52 0.86 -17.92
C PRO A 83 14.89 1.80 -16.91
N ILE A 84 13.64 1.52 -16.58
CA ILE A 84 12.91 2.28 -15.58
C ILE A 84 13.29 1.71 -14.22
N ILE A 85 13.89 2.56 -13.39
CA ILE A 85 14.17 2.23 -11.99
C ILE A 85 12.93 2.67 -11.18
N PRO A 86 12.24 1.73 -10.50
CA PRO A 86 11.14 2.09 -9.63
C PRO A 86 11.65 3.02 -8.53
N GLN A 87 10.97 4.15 -8.37
CA GLN A 87 11.24 5.02 -7.23
C GLN A 87 10.43 4.55 -6.05
N ILE A 88 11.08 3.84 -5.15
CA ILE A 88 10.50 3.57 -3.85
C ILE A 88 10.89 4.72 -2.95
N MET A 89 9.88 5.43 -2.47
CA MET A 89 10.07 6.55 -1.56
C MET A 89 9.95 6.05 -0.13
N ASP A 90 10.78 6.60 0.75
CA ASP A 90 10.72 6.37 2.20
C ASP A 90 10.95 4.91 2.65
N ILE A 91 11.62 4.11 1.83
CA ILE A 91 12.03 2.77 2.23
C ILE A 91 13.55 2.75 2.37
N ASP A 92 14.03 2.79 3.60
CA ASP A 92 15.43 2.74 3.98
C ASP A 92 15.83 1.43 4.67
N PHE A 93 15.03 0.41 4.48
CA PHE A 93 15.23 -0.90 5.09
C PHE A 93 15.03 -2.02 4.06
N SER A 94 15.54 -3.21 4.36
CA SER A 94 15.36 -4.37 3.49
C SER A 94 13.96 -4.98 3.67
N LEU A 95 13.37 -5.43 2.56
CA LEU A 95 12.11 -6.19 2.57
C LEU A 95 12.34 -7.69 2.65
N GLU A 96 13.59 -8.14 2.76
CA GLU A 96 13.93 -9.56 2.80
C GLU A 96 13.21 -10.26 3.94
N SER A 97 12.45 -11.31 3.58
CA SER A 97 11.66 -12.13 4.52
C SER A 97 10.58 -11.37 5.29
N LYS A 98 10.23 -10.18 4.86
CA LYS A 98 9.16 -9.38 5.46
C LYS A 98 7.81 -9.73 4.85
N LYS A 99 6.77 -9.60 5.64
CA LYS A 99 5.39 -9.60 5.15
C LYS A 99 5.04 -8.20 4.71
N VAL A 100 4.71 -8.03 3.45
CA VAL A 100 4.38 -6.72 2.89
C VAL A 100 2.88 -6.62 2.69
N VAL A 101 2.28 -5.55 3.17
CA VAL A 101 0.91 -5.18 2.87
C VAL A 101 0.94 -3.99 1.94
N LEU A 102 0.54 -4.20 0.69
CA LEU A 102 0.37 -3.12 -0.28
C LEU A 102 -0.99 -2.47 -0.07
N ILE A 103 -0.99 -1.15 0.02
CA ILE A 103 -2.19 -0.37 0.29
C ILE A 103 -2.47 0.53 -0.90
N ASP A 104 -3.64 0.33 -1.51
CA ASP A 104 -4.16 1.16 -2.58
C ASP A 104 -5.65 1.41 -2.34
N ASP A 105 -6.20 2.47 -2.91
CA ASP A 105 -7.60 2.84 -2.68
C ASP A 105 -8.57 1.94 -3.46
N VAL A 106 -8.26 1.63 -4.71
CA VAL A 106 -9.13 0.88 -5.61
C VAL A 106 -8.36 -0.21 -6.34
N LEU A 107 -8.90 -1.42 -6.32
CA LEU A 107 -8.45 -2.49 -7.19
C LEU A 107 -9.34 -2.54 -8.44
N PHE A 108 -8.76 -2.25 -9.59
CA PHE A 108 -9.49 -2.31 -10.86
C PHE A 108 -8.94 -3.40 -11.78
N THR A 109 -7.82 -3.15 -12.47
CA THR A 109 -7.24 -4.13 -13.39
C THR A 109 -6.14 -4.99 -12.77
N GLY A 110 -5.63 -4.59 -11.61
CA GLY A 110 -4.47 -5.19 -10.98
C GLY A 110 -3.12 -4.74 -11.55
N ARG A 111 -3.11 -3.85 -12.54
CA ARG A 111 -1.86 -3.36 -13.16
C ARG A 111 -0.99 -2.57 -12.18
N SER A 112 -1.61 -1.72 -11.38
CA SER A 112 -0.91 -0.94 -10.35
C SER A 112 -0.27 -1.85 -9.31
N VAL A 113 -1.00 -2.86 -8.86
CA VAL A 113 -0.52 -3.84 -7.90
C VAL A 113 0.65 -4.62 -8.46
N ARG A 114 0.56 -5.07 -9.70
CA ARG A 114 1.62 -5.82 -10.36
C ARG A 114 2.90 -4.98 -10.50
N SER A 115 2.76 -3.73 -10.91
CA SER A 115 3.89 -2.80 -11.01
C SER A 115 4.53 -2.54 -9.65
N ALA A 116 3.71 -2.41 -8.60
CA ALA A 116 4.20 -2.23 -7.24
C ALA A 116 4.98 -3.46 -6.76
N ILE A 117 4.48 -4.66 -7.01
CA ILE A 117 5.17 -5.90 -6.63
C ILE A 117 6.53 -5.99 -7.34
N ASP A 118 6.59 -5.68 -8.63
CA ASP A 118 7.84 -5.69 -9.38
C ASP A 118 8.84 -4.68 -8.81
N ALA A 119 8.36 -3.49 -8.43
CA ALA A 119 9.20 -2.46 -7.81
C ALA A 119 9.77 -2.91 -6.46
N LEU A 120 8.99 -3.58 -5.66
CA LEU A 120 9.41 -4.04 -4.33
C LEU A 120 10.54 -5.06 -4.39
N MET A 121 10.64 -5.83 -5.46
CA MET A 121 11.67 -6.87 -5.61
C MET A 121 13.09 -6.30 -5.66
N ALA A 122 13.26 -5.01 -5.93
CA ALA A 122 14.55 -4.32 -5.86
C ALA A 122 15.07 -4.17 -4.41
N PHE A 123 14.19 -4.32 -3.41
CA PHE A 123 14.51 -4.09 -1.99
C PHE A 123 14.61 -5.36 -1.17
N GLY A 124 14.53 -6.50 -1.80
CA GLY A 124 14.61 -7.80 -1.16
C GLY A 124 13.49 -8.71 -1.62
N ARG A 125 13.48 -9.91 -1.09
CA ARG A 125 12.47 -10.91 -1.41
C ARG A 125 11.50 -11.06 -0.25
N PRO A 126 10.30 -10.46 -0.32
CA PRO A 126 9.31 -10.57 0.76
C PRO A 126 8.90 -12.03 1.00
N GLU A 127 8.54 -12.35 2.23
CA GLU A 127 7.90 -13.63 2.56
C GLU A 127 6.53 -13.75 1.90
N SER A 128 5.77 -12.66 1.94
CA SER A 128 4.45 -12.57 1.34
C SER A 128 4.12 -11.14 0.96
N VAL A 129 3.20 -10.97 0.02
CA VAL A 129 2.62 -9.68 -0.34
C VAL A 129 1.11 -9.82 -0.29
N GLU A 130 0.49 -9.04 0.56
CA GLU A 130 -0.96 -8.92 0.67
C GLU A 130 -1.42 -7.60 0.10
N LEU A 131 -2.62 -7.55 -0.41
CA LEU A 131 -3.23 -6.33 -0.93
C LEU A 131 -4.37 -5.89 -0.02
N LEU A 132 -4.36 -4.61 0.35
CA LEU A 132 -5.44 -3.97 1.06
C LEU A 132 -6.01 -2.84 0.22
N THR A 133 -7.30 -2.89 -0.06
CA THR A 133 -8.01 -1.85 -0.80
C THR A 133 -9.31 -1.48 -0.10
N LEU A 134 -9.82 -0.27 -0.36
CA LEU A 134 -11.15 0.13 0.06
C LEU A 134 -12.23 -0.48 -0.84
N ILE A 135 -11.92 -0.58 -2.12
CA ILE A 135 -12.88 -1.02 -3.13
C ILE A 135 -12.27 -2.06 -4.06
#